data_e3ae5077b87d7400e0ac3078bd59bb71
#
_entry.id   e3ae5077b87d7400e0ac3078bd59bb71
#
_cell.length_a   1.000
_cell.length_b   1.000
_cell.length_c   1.000
_cell.angle_alpha   90.00
_cell.angle_beta   90.00
_cell.angle_gamma   90.00
#
_symmetry.space_group_name_H-M   'P 1'
#
loop_
_entity.id
_entity.type
_entity.pdbx_description
1 polymer ?
#
loop_
_entity_poly.entity_id
_entity_poly.type
_entity_poly.pdbx_seq_one_letter_code
_entity_poly.pdbx_strand_id
1 'polypeptide(L)'
;MTKKTVLVTGASRGIGRACALRFAAGGYHVFLNCRKSWKALHQVRAQIEEMPYGSCEIVTGDVGNPDDVKGIFDAVSLSCDGLDVLINNAGIAYMGLLSDMTNEEWNHMIQTDLSSVFYC
;
A
#
# COMPACT_ATOMS: atom_id res chain seq x y z
N MET A 1 -23.15 -9.58 -6.87
CA MET A 1 -22.70 -8.20 -6.58
C MET A 1 -21.19 -8.16 -6.49
N THR A 2 -20.60 -7.22 -7.17
CA THR A 2 -19.17 -7.00 -7.09
C THR A 2 -18.81 -6.37 -5.74
N LYS A 3 -17.72 -6.85 -5.12
CA LYS A 3 -17.20 -6.23 -3.92
C LYS A 3 -16.65 -4.84 -4.23
N LYS A 4 -16.75 -3.95 -3.27
CA LYS A 4 -15.99 -2.70 -3.31
C LYS A 4 -14.51 -3.00 -3.13
N THR A 5 -13.67 -2.16 -3.69
CA THR A 5 -12.23 -2.36 -3.73
C THR A 5 -11.49 -1.23 -3.03
N VAL A 6 -10.40 -1.57 -2.37
CA VAL A 6 -9.52 -0.62 -1.71
C VAL A 6 -8.05 -1.00 -1.95
N LEU A 7 -7.24 -0.01 -2.25
CA LEU A 7 -5.77 -0.16 -2.29
C LEU A 7 -5.19 0.52 -1.07
N VAL A 8 -4.38 -0.21 -0.31
CA VAL A 8 -3.67 0.32 0.86
C VAL A 8 -2.17 0.29 0.56
N THR A 9 -1.55 1.45 0.46
CA THR A 9 -0.10 1.52 0.32
C THR A 9 0.56 1.37 1.68
N GLY A 10 1.72 0.71 1.73
CA GLY A 10 2.40 0.45 3.00
C GLY A 10 1.59 -0.44 3.95
N ALA A 11 0.99 -1.51 3.42
CA ALA A 11 0.02 -2.35 4.14
C ALA A 11 0.63 -3.41 5.06
N SER A 12 1.96 -3.53 5.10
CA SER A 12 2.63 -4.65 5.79
C SER A 12 2.61 -4.55 7.32
N ARG A 13 2.43 -3.35 7.86
CA ARG A 13 2.48 -3.10 9.31
C ARG A 13 1.80 -1.78 9.67
N GLY A 14 1.67 -1.54 10.99
CA GLY A 14 1.19 -0.27 11.53
C GLY A 14 -0.21 0.10 11.06
N ILE A 15 -0.39 1.36 10.73
CA ILE A 15 -1.69 1.92 10.33
C ILE A 15 -2.19 1.27 9.04
N GLY A 16 -1.31 1.06 8.07
CA GLY A 16 -1.68 0.44 6.80
C GLY A 16 -2.23 -0.97 6.99
N ARG A 17 -1.57 -1.77 7.83
CA ARG A 17 -2.05 -3.11 8.17
C ARG A 17 -3.42 -3.05 8.84
N ALA A 18 -3.59 -2.16 9.81
CA ALA A 18 -4.87 -1.98 10.51
C ALA A 18 -5.99 -1.59 9.55
N CYS A 19 -5.72 -0.68 8.62
CA CYS A 19 -6.67 -0.30 7.58
C CYS A 19 -7.04 -1.48 6.70
N ALA A 20 -6.05 -2.24 6.24
CA ALA A 20 -6.27 -3.40 5.38
C ALA A 20 -7.17 -4.43 6.05
N LEU A 21 -6.88 -4.76 7.29
CA LEU A 21 -7.69 -5.72 8.06
C LEU A 21 -9.11 -5.22 8.28
N ARG A 22 -9.27 -3.94 8.55
CA ARG A 22 -10.59 -3.33 8.80
C ARG A 22 -11.45 -3.33 7.54
N PHE A 23 -10.88 -2.96 6.39
CA PHE A 23 -11.60 -2.99 5.12
C PHE A 23 -11.97 -4.42 4.71
N ALA A 24 -11.05 -5.36 4.89
CA ALA A 24 -11.32 -6.77 4.62
C ALA A 24 -12.48 -7.31 5.47
N ALA A 25 -12.51 -6.96 6.76
CA ALA A 25 -13.58 -7.34 7.66
C ALA A 25 -14.93 -6.73 7.23
N GLY A 26 -14.91 -5.60 6.55
CA GLY A 26 -16.09 -4.95 5.99
C GLY A 26 -16.52 -5.50 4.63
N GLY A 27 -15.85 -6.51 4.11
CA GLY A 27 -16.24 -7.17 2.85
C GLY A 27 -15.59 -6.57 1.60
N TYR A 28 -14.63 -5.66 1.73
CA TYR A 28 -13.90 -5.12 0.59
C TYR A 28 -12.89 -6.13 0.06
N HIS A 29 -12.65 -6.08 -1.24
CA HIS A 29 -11.45 -6.72 -1.82
C HIS A 29 -10.28 -5.75 -1.64
N VAL A 30 -9.24 -6.19 -0.94
CA VAL A 30 -8.13 -5.33 -0.52
C VAL A 30 -6.89 -5.61 -1.36
N PHE A 31 -6.39 -4.59 -2.05
CA PHE A 31 -5.08 -4.65 -2.69
C PHE A 31 -4.03 -4.20 -1.68
N LEU A 32 -3.13 -5.11 -1.35
CA LEU A 32 -2.08 -4.90 -0.35
C LEU A 32 -0.79 -4.52 -1.04
N ASN A 33 -0.28 -3.35 -0.76
CA ASN A 33 0.97 -2.87 -1.32
C ASN A 33 2.08 -2.85 -0.28
N CYS A 34 3.26 -3.26 -0.67
CA CYS A 34 4.50 -2.98 0.04
C CYS A 34 5.64 -2.81 -0.96
N ARG A 35 6.74 -2.23 -0.50
CA ARG A 35 7.97 -2.10 -1.27
C ARG A 35 8.86 -3.33 -1.11
N LYS A 36 9.17 -3.71 0.14
CA LYS A 36 10.13 -4.78 0.47
C LYS A 36 9.66 -5.75 1.55
N SER A 37 8.67 -5.40 2.33
CA SER A 37 8.26 -6.16 3.52
C SER A 37 7.36 -7.35 3.19
N TRP A 38 7.81 -8.21 2.30
CA TRP A 38 7.06 -9.36 1.77
C TRP A 38 6.53 -10.28 2.86
N LYS A 39 7.40 -10.62 3.81
CA LYS A 39 7.06 -11.58 4.87
C LYS A 39 5.92 -11.06 5.74
N ALA A 40 6.01 -9.80 6.15
CA ALA A 40 4.96 -9.16 6.93
C ALA A 40 3.66 -9.04 6.13
N LEU A 41 3.77 -8.73 4.84
CA LEU A 41 2.60 -8.60 3.97
C LEU A 41 1.89 -9.94 3.77
N HIS A 42 2.63 -11.03 3.61
CA HIS A 42 2.04 -12.37 3.52
C HIS A 42 1.31 -12.77 4.81
N GLN A 43 1.75 -12.30 5.97
CA GLN A 43 1.05 -12.51 7.24
C GLN A 43 -0.29 -11.77 7.26
N VAL A 44 -0.33 -10.54 6.74
CA VAL A 44 -1.58 -9.77 6.60
C VAL A 44 -2.53 -10.50 5.65
N ARG A 45 -2.02 -10.96 4.53
CA ARG A 45 -2.80 -11.74 3.55
C ARG A 45 -3.42 -12.98 4.20
N ALA A 46 -2.64 -13.74 4.96
CA ALA A 46 -3.14 -14.94 5.64
C ALA A 46 -4.26 -14.61 6.61
N GLN A 47 -4.15 -13.52 7.36
CA GLN A 47 -5.18 -13.07 8.28
C GLN A 47 -6.49 -12.70 7.54
N ILE A 48 -6.38 -12.04 6.39
CA ILE A 48 -7.54 -11.67 5.58
C ILE A 48 -8.22 -12.91 5.01
N GLU A 49 -7.43 -13.86 4.52
CA GLU A 49 -7.96 -15.10 3.93
C GLU A 49 -8.71 -15.98 4.96
N GLU A 50 -8.43 -15.83 6.23
CA GLU A 50 -9.16 -16.52 7.31
C GLU A 50 -10.50 -15.86 7.63
N MET A 51 -10.75 -14.64 7.18
CA MET A 51 -12.01 -13.95 7.41
C MET A 51 -13.12 -14.54 6.54
N PRO A 52 -14.38 -14.60 7.02
CA PRO A 52 -15.50 -15.21 6.27
C PRO A 52 -15.70 -14.64 4.87
N TYR A 53 -15.49 -13.34 4.69
CA TYR A 53 -15.64 -12.67 3.39
C TYR A 53 -14.36 -11.97 2.95
N GLY A 54 -13.25 -12.38 3.55
CA GLY A 54 -11.96 -11.75 3.26
C GLY A 54 -11.43 -12.12 1.88
N SER A 55 -11.03 -11.12 1.12
CA SER A 55 -10.30 -11.32 -0.12
C SER A 55 -9.27 -10.23 -0.30
N CYS A 56 -8.13 -10.59 -0.83
CA CYS A 56 -7.05 -9.64 -1.06
C CYS A 56 -6.12 -10.11 -2.17
N GLU A 57 -5.34 -9.17 -2.66
CA GLU A 57 -4.33 -9.39 -3.68
C GLU A 57 -3.11 -8.55 -3.33
N ILE A 58 -1.92 -9.11 -3.52
CA ILE A 58 -0.68 -8.38 -3.28
C ILE A 58 -0.26 -7.68 -4.57
N VAL A 59 -0.02 -6.38 -4.49
CA VAL A 59 0.47 -5.55 -5.60
C VAL A 59 1.70 -4.80 -5.14
N THR A 60 2.86 -5.24 -5.56
CA THR A 60 4.13 -4.71 -5.08
C THR A 60 4.68 -3.62 -5.95
N GLY A 61 5.47 -2.76 -5.34
CA GLY A 61 6.15 -1.66 -6.00
C GLY A 61 6.44 -0.55 -5.02
N ASP A 62 7.41 0.29 -5.40
CA ASP A 62 7.76 1.49 -4.66
C ASP A 62 6.84 2.62 -5.11
N VAL A 63 5.95 3.07 -4.23
CA VAL A 63 5.02 4.16 -4.55
C VAL A 63 5.70 5.50 -4.76
N GLY A 64 6.97 5.62 -4.37
CA GLY A 64 7.81 6.77 -4.70
C GLY A 64 8.35 6.76 -6.13
N ASN A 65 8.12 5.70 -6.88
CA ASN A 65 8.55 5.55 -8.27
C ASN A 65 7.31 5.51 -9.18
N PRO A 66 7.14 6.50 -10.08
CA PRO A 66 5.94 6.56 -10.92
C PRO A 66 5.78 5.37 -11.88
N ASP A 67 6.88 4.74 -12.31
CA ASP A 67 6.79 3.55 -13.17
C ASP A 67 6.25 2.35 -12.37
N ASP A 68 6.67 2.20 -11.11
CA ASP A 68 6.16 1.17 -10.22
C ASP A 68 4.68 1.39 -9.92
N VAL A 69 4.26 2.64 -9.71
CA VAL A 69 2.86 3.00 -9.47
C VAL A 69 2.01 2.61 -10.68
N LYS A 70 2.50 2.88 -11.91
CA LYS A 70 1.80 2.46 -13.11
C LYS A 70 1.59 0.94 -13.12
N GLY A 71 2.61 0.18 -12.78
CA GLY A 71 2.51 -1.29 -12.69
C GLY A 71 1.50 -1.76 -11.65
N ILE A 72 1.45 -1.09 -10.49
CA ILE A 72 0.47 -1.37 -9.44
C ILE A 72 -0.96 -1.19 -9.97
N PHE A 73 -1.23 -0.06 -10.60
CA PHE A 73 -2.58 0.25 -11.11
C PHE A 73 -2.93 -0.59 -12.34
N ASP A 74 -1.97 -0.99 -13.15
CA ASP A 74 -2.20 -1.95 -14.23
C ASP A 74 -2.67 -3.30 -13.64
N ALA A 75 -2.03 -3.77 -12.57
CA ALA A 75 -2.43 -4.99 -11.89
C ALA A 75 -3.84 -4.88 -11.27
N VAL A 76 -4.14 -3.75 -10.65
CA VAL A 76 -5.48 -3.48 -10.10
C VAL A 76 -6.53 -3.53 -11.22
N SER A 77 -6.24 -2.92 -12.36
CA SER A 77 -7.15 -2.87 -13.51
C SER A 77 -7.44 -4.24 -14.11
N LEU A 78 -6.52 -5.20 -13.98
CA LEU A 78 -6.76 -6.56 -14.44
C LEU A 78 -7.72 -7.32 -13.54
N SER A 79 -7.87 -6.92 -12.29
CA SER A 79 -8.66 -7.65 -11.29
C SER A 79 -10.01 -7.02 -11.02
N CYS A 80 -10.22 -5.75 -11.36
CA CYS A 80 -11.48 -5.06 -11.10
C CYS A 80 -11.69 -3.91 -12.08
N ASP A 81 -12.94 -3.45 -12.18
CA ASP A 81 -13.33 -2.37 -13.09
C ASP A 81 -12.93 -0.99 -12.58
N GLY A 82 -12.70 -0.85 -11.29
CA GLY A 82 -12.32 0.41 -10.70
C GLY A 82 -11.98 0.27 -9.23
N LEU A 83 -11.33 1.29 -8.69
CA LEU A 83 -10.94 1.35 -7.30
C LEU A 83 -11.88 2.31 -6.56
N ASP A 84 -12.55 1.81 -5.51
CA ASP A 84 -13.49 2.63 -4.73
C ASP A 84 -12.78 3.49 -3.70
N VAL A 85 -11.71 2.96 -3.08
CA VAL A 85 -10.96 3.65 -2.02
C VAL A 85 -9.47 3.51 -2.24
N LEU A 86 -8.75 4.60 -2.01
CA LEU A 86 -7.28 4.61 -2.01
C LEU A 86 -6.81 5.13 -0.65
N ILE A 87 -6.04 4.32 0.06
CA ILE A 87 -5.41 4.72 1.33
C ILE A 87 -3.93 4.99 1.07
N ASN A 88 -3.58 6.25 0.97
CA ASN A 88 -2.20 6.71 0.82
C ASN A 88 -1.53 6.70 2.20
N ASN A 89 -0.96 5.55 2.60
CA ASN A 89 -0.37 5.37 3.92
C ASN A 89 1.15 5.17 3.88
N ALA A 90 1.72 4.73 2.78
CA ALA A 90 3.15 4.48 2.70
C ALA A 90 3.95 5.71 3.11
N GLY A 91 4.94 5.51 3.98
CA GLY A 91 5.77 6.60 4.44
C GLY A 91 7.06 6.07 5.05
N ILE A 92 8.05 6.92 5.06
CA ILE A 92 9.34 6.66 5.71
C ILE A 92 9.76 7.89 6.50
N ALA A 93 10.65 7.69 7.48
CA ALA A 93 11.23 8.78 8.25
C ALA A 93 12.71 8.48 8.53
N TYR A 94 13.49 9.53 8.55
CA TYR A 94 14.88 9.47 8.98
C TYR A 94 15.00 10.24 10.29
N MET A 95 15.59 9.62 11.30
CA MET A 95 15.78 10.22 12.61
C MET A 95 17.20 10.80 12.71
N GLY A 96 17.30 12.02 13.24
CA GLY A 96 18.57 12.70 13.41
C GLY A 96 18.42 14.20 13.23
N LEU A 97 19.57 14.88 13.21
CA LEU A 97 19.60 16.33 12.98
C LEU A 97 19.41 16.63 11.49
N LEU A 98 18.67 17.67 11.20
CA LEU A 98 18.44 18.12 9.82
C LEU A 98 19.78 18.43 9.12
N SER A 99 20.75 18.99 9.84
CA SER A 99 22.08 19.31 9.32
C SER A 99 22.86 18.07 8.86
N ASP A 100 22.53 16.88 9.36
CA ASP A 100 23.20 15.63 9.02
C ASP A 100 22.48 14.86 7.91
N MET A 101 21.30 15.31 7.50
CA MET A 101 20.52 14.65 6.45
C MET A 101 21.17 14.85 5.08
N THR A 102 21.30 13.75 4.34
CA THR A 102 21.82 13.81 2.97
C THR A 102 20.71 14.22 1.98
N ASN A 103 21.13 14.68 0.81
CA ASN A 103 20.18 15.00 -0.27
C ASN A 103 19.39 13.76 -0.69
N GLU A 104 20.02 12.60 -0.73
CA GLU A 104 19.37 11.33 -1.08
C GLU A 104 18.31 10.96 -0.05
N GLU A 105 18.60 11.12 1.23
CA GLU A 105 17.62 10.86 2.30
C GLU A 105 16.43 11.81 2.20
N TRP A 106 16.67 13.10 1.98
CA TRP A 106 15.62 14.09 1.79
C TRP A 106 14.74 13.73 0.58
N ASN A 107 15.39 13.49 -0.57
CA ASN A 107 14.67 13.16 -1.80
C ASN A 107 13.86 11.88 -1.66
N HIS A 108 14.39 10.88 -0.98
CA HIS A 108 13.68 9.61 -0.75
C HIS A 108 12.44 9.82 0.10
N MET A 109 12.53 10.61 1.18
CA MET A 109 11.37 10.95 2.00
C MET A 109 10.30 11.68 1.21
N ILE A 110 10.69 12.71 0.44
CA ILE A 110 9.74 13.49 -0.35
C ILE A 110 9.06 12.61 -1.40
N GLN A 111 9.79 11.75 -2.07
CA GLN A 111 9.21 10.84 -3.07
C GLN A 111 8.26 9.84 -2.43
N THR A 112 8.60 9.28 -1.28
CA THR A 112 7.77 8.27 -0.62
C THR A 112 6.59 8.90 0.12
N ASP A 113 6.82 9.99 0.84
CA ASP A 113 5.80 10.57 1.74
C ASP A 113 4.88 11.56 1.05
N LEU A 114 5.35 12.25 0.03
CA LEU A 114 4.59 13.31 -0.64
C LEU A 114 4.28 12.98 -2.10
N SER A 115 5.31 12.74 -2.91
CA SER A 115 5.12 12.53 -4.35
C SER A 115 4.30 11.28 -4.64
N SER A 116 4.38 10.24 -3.80
CA SER A 116 3.59 9.02 -3.94
C SER A 116 2.09 9.29 -3.91
N VAL A 117 1.65 10.24 -3.10
CA VAL A 117 0.23 10.63 -3.02
C VAL A 117 -0.26 11.20 -4.35
N PHE A 118 0.58 11.96 -5.01
CA PHE A 118 0.29 12.47 -6.36
C PHE A 118 0.32 11.35 -7.40
N TYR A 119 1.31 10.45 -7.33
CA TYR A 119 1.46 9.37 -8.31
C TYR A 119 0.30 8.37 -8.23
N CYS A 120 -0.13 8.02 -7.03
CA CYS A 120 -1.28 7.16 -6.83
C CYS A 120 -2.59 7.95 -7.00
#